data_9db60cc666ba16cd258a86bae73d5266
#
_entry.id   9db60cc666ba16cd258a86bae73d5266
#
_cell.length_a   1.000
_cell.length_b   1.000
_cell.length_c   1.000
_cell.angle_alpha   90.00
_cell.angle_beta   90.00
_cell.angle_gamma   90.00
#
_symmetry.space_group_name_H-M   'P 1'
#
loop_
_entity.id
_entity.type
_entity.pdbx_description
1 polymer ?
#
loop_
_entity_poly.entity_id
_entity_poly.type
_entity_poly.pdbx_seq_one_letter_code
_entity_poly.pdbx_strand_id
1 'polypeptide(L)'
;MSIKRLLNNKKAISTTLSTLLLVVVAVASIVVTYVWVTTYLSTTTQQAEVLLNEENVRFDTTTTVIITVGNQGTGNTVITRIYLGTSSTDMQDVTANSTISGSGALAAGSTCTVTITLPTAGLFTWTSGTIYYFRIIPNPGQFLEFQQDYG
;
A
#
# COMPACT_ATOMS: atom_id res chain seq x y z
N MET A 1 62.69 -39.43 -0.65
CA MET A 1 61.47 -38.70 -1.08
C MET A 1 61.30 -37.49 -0.14
N SER A 2 61.44 -36.26 -0.62
CA SER A 2 61.71 -35.08 0.24
C SER A 2 60.40 -34.56 0.87
N ILE A 3 60.35 -34.40 2.19
CA ILE A 3 59.27 -33.85 3.02
C ILE A 3 58.82 -32.46 2.53
N LYS A 4 59.71 -31.69 1.89
CA LYS A 4 59.39 -30.40 1.28
C LYS A 4 58.31 -30.46 0.17
N ARG A 5 58.17 -31.57 -0.56
CA ARG A 5 57.16 -31.76 -1.60
C ARG A 5 55.76 -31.96 -1.03
N LEU A 6 55.64 -32.56 0.15
CA LEU A 6 54.35 -32.75 0.86
C LEU A 6 53.82 -31.44 1.46
N LEU A 7 54.71 -30.56 1.91
CA LEU A 7 54.32 -29.26 2.45
C LEU A 7 53.85 -28.28 1.37
N ASN A 8 54.40 -28.37 0.15
CA ASN A 8 53.94 -27.58 -0.99
C ASN A 8 52.53 -27.97 -1.46
N ASN A 9 52.19 -29.27 -1.39
CA ASN A 9 50.83 -29.76 -1.73
C ASN A 9 49.76 -29.23 -0.77
N LYS A 10 50.06 -29.09 0.51
CA LYS A 10 49.12 -28.54 1.50
C LYS A 10 48.78 -27.07 1.21
N LYS A 11 49.75 -26.28 0.79
CA LYS A 11 49.54 -24.87 0.40
C LYS A 11 48.69 -24.74 -0.88
N ALA A 12 48.93 -25.61 -1.88
CA ALA A 12 48.12 -25.63 -3.11
C ALA A 12 46.67 -26.03 -2.86
N ILE A 13 46.43 -27.04 -2.01
CA ILE A 13 45.10 -27.48 -1.59
C ILE A 13 44.39 -26.36 -0.83
N SER A 14 45.05 -25.66 0.08
CA SER A 14 44.50 -24.54 0.81
C SER A 14 44.02 -23.39 -0.09
N THR A 15 44.82 -23.06 -1.12
CA THR A 15 44.47 -22.00 -2.10
C THR A 15 43.28 -22.40 -2.94
N THR A 16 43.22 -23.66 -3.39
CA THR A 16 42.07 -24.17 -4.18
C THR A 16 40.78 -24.21 -3.34
N LEU A 17 40.90 -24.60 -2.07
CA LEU A 17 39.75 -24.60 -1.14
C LEU A 17 39.23 -23.18 -0.90
N SER A 18 40.14 -22.21 -0.75
CA SER A 18 39.74 -20.81 -0.53
C SER A 18 39.06 -20.21 -1.76
N THR A 19 39.52 -20.53 -2.97
CA THR A 19 38.85 -20.05 -4.19
C THR A 19 37.49 -20.69 -4.39
N LEU A 20 37.34 -21.99 -4.09
CA LEU A 20 36.02 -22.66 -4.11
C LEU A 20 35.03 -22.04 -3.11
N LEU A 21 35.50 -21.77 -1.90
CA LEU A 21 34.68 -21.12 -0.88
C LEU A 21 34.22 -19.72 -1.34
N LEU A 22 35.13 -18.95 -1.92
CA LEU A 22 34.83 -17.61 -2.43
C LEU A 22 33.77 -17.64 -3.55
N VAL A 23 33.87 -18.61 -4.47
CA VAL A 23 32.86 -18.81 -5.52
C VAL A 23 31.51 -19.17 -4.94
N VAL A 24 31.45 -20.08 -3.96
CA VAL A 24 30.19 -20.47 -3.31
C VAL A 24 29.54 -19.27 -2.61
N VAL A 25 30.31 -18.47 -1.87
CA VAL A 25 29.80 -17.27 -1.21
C VAL A 25 29.32 -16.23 -2.24
N ALA A 26 30.04 -16.05 -3.34
CA ALA A 26 29.63 -15.15 -4.41
C ALA A 26 28.29 -15.57 -5.03
N VAL A 27 28.12 -16.85 -5.38
CA VAL A 27 26.87 -17.37 -5.93
C VAL A 27 25.73 -17.25 -4.92
N ALA A 28 25.95 -17.61 -3.66
CA ALA A 28 24.93 -17.46 -2.61
C ALA A 28 24.48 -16.01 -2.46
N SER A 29 25.41 -15.06 -2.48
CA SER A 29 25.11 -13.62 -2.39
C SER A 29 24.26 -13.13 -3.55
N ILE A 30 24.54 -13.61 -4.78
CA ILE A 30 23.76 -13.24 -5.97
C ILE A 30 22.31 -13.76 -5.82
N VAL A 31 22.12 -15.00 -5.39
CA VAL A 31 20.78 -15.59 -5.22
C VAL A 31 19.97 -14.81 -4.17
N VAL A 32 20.57 -14.51 -3.02
CA VAL A 32 19.90 -13.74 -1.95
C VAL A 32 19.53 -12.34 -2.45
N THR A 33 20.45 -11.66 -3.13
CA THR A 33 20.19 -10.33 -3.69
C THR A 33 19.09 -10.36 -4.74
N TYR A 34 19.08 -11.36 -5.61
CA TYR A 34 18.05 -11.52 -6.63
C TYR A 34 16.66 -11.68 -6.01
N VAL A 35 16.50 -12.58 -5.03
CA VAL A 35 15.23 -12.80 -4.34
C VAL A 35 14.76 -11.51 -3.65
N TRP A 36 15.66 -10.80 -2.97
CA TRP A 36 15.32 -9.55 -2.30
C TRP A 36 14.87 -8.46 -3.29
N VAL A 37 15.62 -8.27 -4.39
CA VAL A 37 15.29 -7.28 -5.42
C VAL A 37 13.94 -7.57 -6.08
N THR A 38 13.69 -8.83 -6.47
CA THR A 38 12.42 -9.20 -7.10
C THR A 38 11.22 -9.01 -6.18
N THR A 39 11.36 -9.33 -4.90
CA THR A 39 10.31 -9.09 -3.90
C THR A 39 10.06 -7.59 -3.70
N TYR A 40 11.12 -6.80 -3.59
CA TYR A 40 11.00 -5.35 -3.44
C TYR A 40 10.34 -4.69 -4.66
N LEU A 41 10.76 -5.05 -5.87
CA LEU A 41 10.16 -4.52 -7.10
C LEU A 41 8.69 -4.90 -7.21
N SER A 42 8.31 -6.14 -6.92
CA SER A 42 6.91 -6.58 -6.96
C SER A 42 6.02 -5.74 -6.05
N THR A 43 6.46 -5.47 -4.82
CA THR A 43 5.70 -4.66 -3.87
C THR A 43 5.57 -3.20 -4.34
N THR A 44 6.64 -2.62 -4.87
CA THR A 44 6.64 -1.23 -5.35
C THR A 44 5.77 -1.06 -6.58
N THR A 45 5.80 -2.02 -7.50
CA THR A 45 4.99 -1.98 -8.73
C THR A 45 3.51 -2.05 -8.40
N GLN A 46 3.07 -2.92 -7.48
CA GLN A 46 1.66 -3.02 -7.07
C GLN A 46 1.12 -1.71 -6.49
N GLN A 47 1.94 -0.97 -5.74
CA GLN A 47 1.52 0.34 -5.20
C GLN A 47 1.40 1.41 -6.29
N ALA A 48 2.24 1.38 -7.31
CA ALA A 48 2.21 2.31 -8.41
C ALA A 48 1.08 2.01 -9.43
N GLU A 49 0.56 0.78 -9.46
CA GLU A 49 -0.50 0.36 -10.36
C GLU A 49 -1.89 0.85 -9.92
N VAL A 50 -2.07 1.21 -8.66
CA VAL A 50 -3.36 1.67 -8.12
C VAL A 50 -3.35 3.19 -8.01
N LEU A 51 -4.24 3.82 -8.75
CA LEU A 51 -4.44 5.27 -8.74
C LEU A 51 -5.91 5.56 -8.43
N LEU A 52 -6.21 5.86 -7.19
CA LEU A 52 -7.55 6.27 -6.79
C LEU A 52 -7.78 7.74 -7.11
N ASN A 53 -8.98 8.05 -7.57
CA ASN A 53 -9.46 9.41 -7.72
C ASN A 53 -10.88 9.53 -7.14
N GLU A 54 -11.19 10.72 -6.68
CA GLU A 54 -12.54 11.13 -6.34
C GLU A 54 -13.26 11.50 -7.62
N GLU A 55 -14.43 10.90 -7.87
CA GLU A 55 -15.27 11.22 -9.01
C GLU A 55 -16.45 12.11 -8.63
N ASN A 56 -17.05 11.83 -7.47
CA ASN A 56 -18.20 12.60 -6.99
C ASN A 56 -18.32 12.48 -5.46
N VAL A 57 -18.66 13.58 -4.83
CA VAL A 57 -19.03 13.64 -3.42
C VAL A 57 -20.39 14.31 -3.29
N ARG A 58 -21.33 13.64 -2.67
CA ARG A 58 -22.68 14.16 -2.44
C ARG A 58 -23.08 13.98 -0.99
N PHE A 59 -23.40 15.04 -0.34
CA PHE A 59 -24.08 15.02 0.95
C PHE A 59 -25.57 14.75 0.72
N ASP A 60 -26.05 13.61 1.15
CA ASP A 60 -27.42 13.16 0.87
C ASP A 60 -28.39 13.59 1.96
N THR A 61 -27.92 13.55 3.21
CA THR A 61 -28.68 14.00 4.39
C THR A 61 -27.77 14.73 5.35
N THR A 62 -28.32 15.26 6.44
CA THR A 62 -27.54 15.87 7.52
C THR A 62 -26.59 14.89 8.23
N THR A 63 -26.64 13.61 7.94
CA THR A 63 -25.80 12.58 8.55
C THR A 63 -25.12 11.67 7.54
N THR A 64 -25.47 11.74 6.25
CA THR A 64 -24.98 10.80 5.24
C THR A 64 -24.26 11.53 4.11
N VAL A 65 -23.06 11.07 3.77
CA VAL A 65 -22.33 11.46 2.57
C VAL A 65 -22.06 10.25 1.70
N ILE A 66 -22.21 10.41 0.40
CA ILE A 66 -21.98 9.41 -0.63
C ILE A 66 -20.79 9.87 -1.47
N ILE A 67 -19.77 9.05 -1.52
CA ILE A 67 -18.51 9.32 -2.25
C ILE A 67 -18.37 8.26 -3.33
N THR A 68 -18.18 8.67 -4.57
CA THR A 68 -17.83 7.77 -5.67
C THR A 68 -16.31 7.85 -5.89
N VAL A 69 -15.66 6.72 -5.75
CA VAL A 69 -14.21 6.57 -5.91
C VAL A 69 -13.94 5.73 -7.14
N GLY A 70 -13.11 6.24 -8.04
CA GLY A 70 -12.62 5.54 -9.22
C GLY A 70 -11.19 5.04 -9.04
N ASN A 71 -10.88 3.92 -9.67
CA ASN A 71 -9.52 3.42 -9.80
C ASN A 71 -9.05 3.60 -11.25
N GLN A 72 -8.30 4.64 -11.51
CA GLN A 72 -7.73 4.92 -12.84
C GLN A 72 -6.43 4.16 -13.10
N GLY A 73 -5.96 3.40 -12.11
CA GLY A 73 -4.77 2.57 -12.25
C GLY A 73 -5.04 1.28 -13.04
N THR A 74 -3.98 0.49 -13.23
CA THR A 74 -4.01 -0.80 -13.93
C THR A 74 -4.10 -1.99 -12.97
N GLY A 75 -3.88 -1.77 -11.67
CA GLY A 75 -3.94 -2.78 -10.63
C GLY A 75 -5.28 -2.79 -9.88
N ASN A 76 -5.66 -3.95 -9.38
CA ASN A 76 -6.83 -4.10 -8.52
C ASN A 76 -6.49 -3.75 -7.07
N THR A 77 -7.47 -3.23 -6.34
CA THR A 77 -7.31 -2.89 -4.94
C THR A 77 -8.57 -3.17 -4.12
N VAL A 78 -8.45 -3.07 -2.81
CA VAL A 78 -9.56 -3.15 -1.88
C VAL A 78 -9.48 -1.96 -0.92
N ILE A 79 -10.56 -1.21 -0.78
CA ILE A 79 -10.65 -0.14 0.22
C ILE A 79 -10.76 -0.78 1.60
N THR A 80 -9.81 -0.46 2.49
CA THR A 80 -9.71 -1.08 3.81
C THR A 80 -10.09 -0.17 4.95
N ARG A 81 -9.83 1.14 4.82
CA ARG A 81 -10.13 2.12 5.86
C ARG A 81 -10.56 3.46 5.28
N ILE A 82 -11.40 4.15 6.04
CA ILE A 82 -11.93 5.46 5.70
C ILE A 82 -11.80 6.35 6.92
N TYR A 83 -11.22 7.53 6.71
CA TYR A 83 -11.06 8.53 7.74
C TYR A 83 -11.77 9.81 7.34
N LEU A 84 -12.31 10.51 8.32
CA LEU A 84 -13.03 11.78 8.19
C LEU A 84 -12.57 12.75 9.29
N GLY A 85 -12.40 14.01 8.94
CA GLY A 85 -12.06 15.07 9.89
C GLY A 85 -12.42 16.44 9.38
N THR A 86 -12.36 17.43 10.26
CA THR A 86 -12.43 18.87 9.91
C THR A 86 -11.04 19.48 9.69
N SER A 87 -10.00 18.65 9.82
CA SER A 87 -8.60 19.01 9.55
C SER A 87 -7.88 17.79 8.99
N SER A 88 -6.90 18.01 8.11
CA SER A 88 -6.04 16.95 7.56
C SER A 88 -5.16 16.24 8.61
N THR A 89 -4.96 16.87 9.77
CA THR A 89 -4.12 16.35 10.86
C THR A 89 -4.92 15.66 11.96
N ASP A 90 -6.24 15.91 12.04
CA ASP A 90 -7.13 15.34 13.07
C ASP A 90 -8.30 14.61 12.36
N MET A 91 -8.02 13.40 11.92
CA MET A 91 -8.99 12.55 11.23
C MET A 91 -9.36 11.36 12.11
N GLN A 92 -10.64 11.04 12.14
CA GLN A 92 -11.21 9.89 12.85
C GLN A 92 -11.51 8.73 11.90
N ASP A 93 -11.28 7.51 12.36
CA ASP A 93 -11.64 6.29 11.62
C ASP A 93 -13.17 6.11 11.63
N VAL A 94 -13.77 6.24 10.47
CA VAL A 94 -15.22 6.07 10.25
C VAL A 94 -15.55 4.81 9.45
N THR A 95 -14.61 3.89 9.34
CA THR A 95 -14.79 2.64 8.58
C THR A 95 -16.00 1.83 9.08
N ALA A 96 -16.20 1.75 10.39
CA ALA A 96 -17.33 1.05 10.99
C ALA A 96 -18.70 1.71 10.68
N ASN A 97 -18.71 3.00 10.37
CA ASN A 97 -19.88 3.79 10.01
C ASN A 97 -20.04 3.94 8.49
N SER A 98 -19.25 3.21 7.73
CA SER A 98 -19.23 3.29 6.26
C SER A 98 -19.69 1.99 5.64
N THR A 99 -20.45 2.10 4.56
CA THR A 99 -20.81 0.98 3.70
C THR A 99 -20.11 1.17 2.36
N ILE A 100 -19.34 0.17 1.93
CA ILE A 100 -18.59 0.22 0.67
C ILE A 100 -19.22 -0.80 -0.28
N SER A 101 -19.58 -0.37 -1.49
CA SER A 101 -20.14 -1.26 -2.50
C SER A 101 -19.11 -2.33 -2.91
N GLY A 102 -19.58 -3.55 -3.22
CA GLY A 102 -18.70 -4.64 -3.67
C GLY A 102 -17.70 -5.13 -2.62
N SER A 103 -18.01 -4.98 -1.31
CA SER A 103 -17.09 -5.30 -0.20
C SER A 103 -15.74 -4.56 -0.27
N GLY A 104 -15.73 -3.40 -0.90
CA GLY A 104 -14.53 -2.57 -1.07
C GLY A 104 -13.60 -2.99 -2.20
N ALA A 105 -13.88 -4.08 -2.91
CA ALA A 105 -13.10 -4.52 -4.06
C ALA A 105 -13.27 -3.54 -5.22
N LEU A 106 -12.16 -3.02 -5.73
CA LEU A 106 -12.13 -2.01 -6.79
C LEU A 106 -11.14 -2.44 -7.87
N ALA A 107 -11.69 -2.94 -8.96
CA ALA A 107 -10.90 -3.36 -10.11
C ALA A 107 -10.31 -2.16 -10.86
N ALA A 108 -9.27 -2.40 -11.66
CA ALA A 108 -8.72 -1.42 -12.58
C ALA A 108 -9.80 -0.85 -13.49
N GLY A 109 -9.85 0.47 -13.64
CA GLY A 109 -10.83 1.18 -14.47
C GLY A 109 -12.27 1.16 -13.96
N SER A 110 -12.52 0.69 -12.74
CA SER A 110 -13.85 0.61 -12.13
C SER A 110 -14.06 1.67 -11.06
N THR A 111 -15.32 1.87 -10.68
CA THR A 111 -15.72 2.75 -9.60
C THR A 111 -16.40 1.99 -8.48
N CYS A 112 -16.31 2.48 -7.26
CA CYS A 112 -17.10 2.02 -6.13
C CYS A 112 -17.72 3.20 -5.40
N THR A 113 -18.81 2.91 -4.69
CA THR A 113 -19.51 3.89 -3.86
C THR A 113 -19.24 3.62 -2.39
N VAL A 114 -18.77 4.64 -1.71
CA VAL A 114 -18.57 4.68 -0.27
C VAL A 114 -19.68 5.54 0.34
N THR A 115 -20.51 4.97 1.18
CA THR A 115 -21.54 5.69 1.91
C THR A 115 -21.14 5.76 3.37
N ILE A 116 -20.91 6.97 3.89
CA ILE A 116 -20.58 7.22 5.29
C ILE A 116 -21.86 7.72 5.96
N THR A 117 -22.33 7.00 6.98
CA THR A 117 -23.50 7.40 7.78
C THR A 117 -23.03 7.68 9.20
N LEU A 118 -23.05 8.95 9.59
CA LEU A 118 -22.65 9.37 10.92
C LEU A 118 -23.74 9.04 11.93
N PRO A 119 -23.39 8.52 13.12
CA PRO A 119 -24.38 8.28 14.16
C PRO A 119 -24.98 9.61 14.63
N THR A 120 -26.26 9.63 14.87
CA THR A 120 -27.07 10.80 15.28
C THR A 120 -26.59 11.42 16.62
N ALA A 121 -25.75 10.73 17.36
CA ALA A 121 -25.20 11.19 18.63
C ALA A 121 -23.66 11.16 18.60
N GLY A 122 -23.02 12.31 18.40
CA GLY A 122 -21.81 12.58 19.10
C GLY A 122 -20.52 12.83 18.34
N LEU A 123 -20.31 12.53 17.05
CA LEU A 123 -18.98 12.75 16.47
C LEU A 123 -18.93 13.82 15.37
N PHE A 124 -19.88 13.83 14.46
CA PHE A 124 -19.96 14.85 13.42
C PHE A 124 -21.42 15.08 13.01
N THR A 125 -21.82 16.34 12.92
CA THR A 125 -22.95 16.77 12.11
C THR A 125 -22.40 17.64 11.00
N TRP A 126 -22.86 17.44 9.77
CA TRP A 126 -22.47 18.30 8.67
C TRP A 126 -22.94 19.73 8.96
N THR A 127 -22.01 20.67 8.99
CA THR A 127 -22.29 22.09 9.22
C THR A 127 -22.01 22.85 7.94
N SER A 128 -23.02 23.58 7.44
CA SER A 128 -22.88 24.37 6.21
C SER A 128 -21.72 25.36 6.30
N GLY A 129 -20.94 25.47 5.23
CA GLY A 129 -19.73 26.29 5.16
C GLY A 129 -18.50 25.68 5.86
N THR A 130 -18.57 24.40 6.26
CA THR A 130 -17.43 23.70 6.85
C THR A 130 -16.77 22.80 5.82
N ILE A 131 -15.44 22.86 5.73
CA ILE A 131 -14.65 21.98 4.89
C ILE A 131 -14.36 20.69 5.65
N TYR A 132 -14.68 19.55 5.04
CA TYR A 132 -14.41 18.22 5.56
C TYR A 132 -13.29 17.57 4.76
N TYR A 133 -12.39 16.88 5.46
CA TYR A 133 -11.28 16.13 4.89
C TYR A 133 -11.57 14.65 4.93
N PHE A 134 -11.40 13.99 3.81
CA PHE A 134 -11.62 12.56 3.64
C PHE A 134 -10.30 11.90 3.27
N ARG A 135 -10.01 10.74 3.86
CA ARG A 135 -8.88 9.91 3.49
C ARG A 135 -9.34 8.47 3.34
N ILE A 136 -9.13 7.92 2.16
CA ILE A 136 -9.51 6.55 1.79
C ILE A 136 -8.24 5.74 1.59
N ILE A 137 -8.09 4.63 2.32
CA ILE A 137 -6.90 3.79 2.30
C ILE A 137 -7.20 2.49 1.57
N PRO A 138 -6.62 2.30 0.39
CA PRO A 138 -6.65 1.04 -0.34
C PRO A 138 -5.54 0.09 0.12
N ASN A 139 -5.66 -1.20 -0.22
CA ASN A 139 -4.60 -2.19 -0.06
C ASN A 139 -4.66 -3.21 -1.22
N PRO A 140 -3.64 -3.26 -2.11
CA PRO A 140 -2.49 -2.36 -2.22
C PRO A 140 -2.86 -0.99 -2.78
N GLY A 141 -1.97 -0.02 -2.66
CA GLY A 141 -2.08 1.29 -3.28
C GLY A 141 -1.77 2.45 -2.35
N GLN A 142 -1.73 3.65 -2.92
CA GLN A 142 -1.60 4.89 -2.17
C GLN A 142 -2.97 5.38 -1.70
N PHE A 143 -3.01 6.01 -0.52
CA PHE A 143 -4.24 6.61 -0.03
C PHE A 143 -4.70 7.78 -0.90
N LEU A 144 -6.01 7.93 -1.02
CA LEU A 144 -6.65 9.10 -1.62
C LEU A 144 -7.04 10.06 -0.50
N GLU A 145 -6.62 11.30 -0.60
CA GLU A 145 -7.01 12.37 0.32
C GLU A 145 -7.58 13.54 -0.46
N PHE A 146 -8.72 14.04 -0.04
CA PHE A 146 -9.39 15.19 -0.65
C PHE A 146 -10.21 15.93 0.40
N GLN A 147 -10.66 17.13 0.03
CA GLN A 147 -11.51 17.97 0.87
C GLN A 147 -12.76 18.38 0.12
N GLN A 148 -13.87 18.48 0.84
CA GLN A 148 -15.16 18.91 0.30
C GLN A 148 -15.85 19.87 1.25
N ASP A 149 -16.36 20.96 0.69
CA ASP A 149 -17.21 21.91 1.42
C ASP A 149 -18.65 21.36 1.49
N TYR A 150 -19.25 21.47 2.66
CA TYR A 150 -20.67 21.23 2.84
C TYR A 150 -21.43 22.56 2.75
N GLY A 151 -21.83 22.92 1.54
CA GLY A 151 -22.57 24.12 1.20
C GLY A 151 -24.08 24.02 1.30
#